data_d6fde2b38deda28ce2a28cdea50f4072
#
_entry.id   d6fde2b38deda28ce2a28cdea50f4072
#
_cell.length_a   1.000
_cell.length_b   1.000
_cell.length_c   1.000
_cell.angle_alpha   90.00
_cell.angle_beta   90.00
_cell.angle_gamma   90.00
#
_symmetry.space_group_name_H-M   'P 1'
#
loop_
_entity.id
_entity.type
_entity.pdbx_description
1 polymer ?
#
loop_
_entity_poly.entity_id
_entity_poly.type
_entity_poly.pdbx_seq_one_letter_code
_entity_poly.pdbx_strand_id
1 'polypeptide(L)'
;MQISKFRLAVAGVITAAGFSIVGAGAAYAIQPHMVSARDHLNQSLSDLQIADPSDSGGHREQAIEMVRLAIDEVNQGIDYAELHQ
;
A
#
# COMPACT_ATOMS: atom_id res chain seq x y z
N MET A 1 13.21 -17.90 2.86
CA MET A 1 12.14 -18.62 2.16
C MET A 1 10.77 -18.09 2.51
N GLN A 2 10.41 -18.01 3.78
CA GLN A 2 9.11 -17.48 4.19
C GLN A 2 8.92 -16.02 3.80
N ILE A 3 9.99 -15.25 3.87
CA ILE A 3 9.95 -13.83 3.49
C ILE A 3 9.61 -13.69 2.01
N SER A 4 10.17 -14.56 1.15
CA SER A 4 9.87 -14.53 -0.28
C SER A 4 8.41 -14.84 -0.56
N LYS A 5 7.85 -15.83 0.12
CA LYS A 5 6.43 -16.17 -0.03
C LYS A 5 5.53 -15.04 0.42
N PHE A 6 5.89 -14.38 1.51
CA PHE A 6 5.16 -13.24 2.01
C PHE A 6 5.18 -12.09 1.01
N ARG A 7 6.36 -11.79 0.46
CA ARG A 7 6.49 -10.73 -0.54
C ARG A 7 5.67 -11.03 -1.79
N LEU A 8 5.67 -12.28 -2.23
CA LEU A 8 4.87 -12.67 -3.38
C LEU A 8 3.39 -12.48 -3.12
N ALA A 9 2.92 -12.83 -1.92
CA ALA A 9 1.52 -12.67 -1.57
C ALA A 9 1.11 -11.20 -1.57
N VAL A 10 1.94 -10.34 -0.97
CA VAL A 10 1.67 -8.90 -0.94
C VAL A 10 1.70 -8.31 -2.34
N ALA A 11 2.71 -8.65 -3.13
CA ALA A 11 2.81 -8.18 -4.49
C ALA A 11 1.63 -8.65 -5.33
N GLY A 12 1.18 -9.89 -5.13
CA GLY A 12 0.03 -10.44 -5.84
C GLY A 12 -1.25 -9.68 -5.53
N VAL A 13 -1.48 -9.36 -4.27
CA VAL A 13 -2.65 -8.59 -3.86
C VAL A 13 -2.62 -7.19 -4.48
N ILE A 14 -1.48 -6.52 -4.42
CA ILE A 14 -1.33 -5.18 -4.99
C ILE A 14 -1.55 -5.24 -6.51
N THR A 15 -0.98 -6.23 -7.18
CA THR A 15 -1.14 -6.40 -8.62
C THR A 15 -2.60 -6.62 -8.99
N ALA A 16 -3.29 -7.47 -8.25
CA ALA A 16 -4.70 -7.75 -8.50
C ALA A 16 -5.55 -6.48 -8.36
N ALA A 17 -5.29 -5.69 -7.32
CA ALA A 17 -5.98 -4.43 -7.11
C ALA A 17 -5.71 -3.46 -8.26
N GLY A 18 -4.45 -3.40 -8.73
CA GLY A 18 -4.08 -2.59 -9.87
C GLY A 18 -4.83 -2.97 -11.13
N PHE A 19 -4.93 -4.27 -11.39
CA PHE A 19 -5.64 -4.76 -12.57
C PHE A 19 -7.12 -4.42 -12.54
N SER A 20 -7.74 -4.44 -11.38
CA SER A 20 -9.17 -4.13 -11.28
C SER A 20 -9.46 -2.67 -11.62
N ILE A 21 -8.47 -1.79 -11.53
CA ILE A 21 -8.62 -0.37 -11.82
C ILE A 21 -8.35 -0.09 -13.30
N VAL A 22 -7.49 -0.89 -13.95
CA VAL A 22 -7.08 -0.65 -15.33
C VAL A 22 -8.20 -1.06 -16.28
N GLY A 23 -8.99 -0.07 -16.66
CA GLY A 23 -10.04 -0.21 -17.65
C GLY A 23 -10.05 1.01 -18.54
N ALA A 24 -11.08 1.12 -19.38
CA ALA A 24 -11.24 2.28 -20.25
C ALA A 24 -11.34 3.54 -19.40
N GLY A 25 -10.53 4.55 -19.72
CA GLY A 25 -10.53 5.81 -19.01
C GLY A 25 -9.76 5.80 -17.69
N ALA A 26 -9.05 4.71 -17.40
CA ALA A 26 -8.35 4.57 -16.12
C ALA A 26 -7.27 5.63 -15.91
N ALA A 27 -6.76 6.24 -16.99
CA ALA A 27 -5.71 7.26 -16.87
C ALA A 27 -6.13 8.43 -15.98
N TYR A 28 -7.42 8.79 -16.03
CA TYR A 28 -7.95 9.87 -15.19
C TYR A 28 -8.38 9.40 -13.82
N ALA A 29 -8.62 8.09 -13.65
CA ALA A 29 -9.09 7.54 -12.39
C ALA A 29 -7.95 7.06 -11.50
N ILE A 30 -6.77 6.81 -12.05
CA ILE A 30 -5.65 6.22 -11.32
C ILE A 30 -5.19 7.13 -10.18
N GLN A 31 -5.04 8.43 -10.45
CA GLN A 31 -4.50 9.33 -9.43
C GLN A 31 -5.43 9.51 -8.23
N PRO A 32 -6.75 9.72 -8.40
CA PRO A 32 -7.65 9.75 -7.25
C PRO A 32 -7.63 8.45 -6.46
N HIS A 33 -7.52 7.30 -7.14
CA HIS A 33 -7.43 6.02 -6.44
C HIS A 33 -6.11 5.85 -5.71
N MET A 34 -5.01 6.37 -6.26
CA MET A 34 -3.73 6.34 -5.58
C MET A 34 -3.77 7.20 -4.31
N VAL A 35 -4.38 8.37 -4.38
CA VAL A 35 -4.54 9.24 -3.20
C VAL A 35 -5.41 8.56 -2.15
N SER A 36 -6.50 7.93 -2.57
CA SER A 36 -7.37 7.18 -1.68
C SER A 36 -6.62 6.03 -1.01
N ALA A 37 -5.81 5.30 -1.78
CA ALA A 37 -5.00 4.21 -1.24
C ALA A 37 -4.02 4.73 -0.20
N ARG A 38 -3.37 5.86 -0.46
CA ARG A 38 -2.47 6.47 0.51
C ARG A 38 -3.20 6.83 1.80
N ASP A 39 -4.39 7.38 1.69
CA ASP A 39 -5.17 7.77 2.86
C ASP A 39 -5.56 6.54 3.68
N HIS A 40 -5.94 5.45 3.01
CA HIS A 40 -6.25 4.20 3.70
C HIS A 40 -5.02 3.59 4.37
N LEU A 41 -3.87 3.69 3.72
CA LEU A 41 -2.62 3.21 4.31
C LEU A 41 -2.23 4.03 5.54
N ASN A 42 -2.41 5.35 5.48
CA ASN A 42 -2.16 6.19 6.65
C ASN A 42 -3.08 5.85 7.81
N GLN A 43 -4.34 5.56 7.51
CA GLN A 43 -5.29 5.14 8.55
C GLN A 43 -4.89 3.79 9.13
N SER A 44 -4.50 2.85 8.28
CA SER A 44 -4.01 1.54 8.72
C SER A 44 -2.78 1.67 9.60
N LEU A 45 -1.85 2.56 9.23
CA LEU A 45 -0.67 2.82 10.03
C LEU A 45 -1.06 3.32 11.43
N SER A 46 -2.00 4.25 11.48
CA SER A 46 -2.50 4.76 12.75
C SER A 46 -3.10 3.65 13.61
N ASP A 47 -3.90 2.79 13.00
CA ASP A 47 -4.52 1.66 13.70
C ASP A 47 -3.47 0.70 14.24
N LEU A 48 -2.44 0.42 13.44
CA LEU A 48 -1.35 -0.45 13.87
C LEU A 48 -0.57 0.14 15.05
N GLN A 49 -0.39 1.46 15.05
CA GLN A 49 0.31 2.13 16.13
C GLN A 49 -0.47 2.10 17.44
N ILE A 50 -1.80 2.08 17.34
CA ILE A 50 -2.68 2.01 18.51
C ILE A 50 -2.83 0.57 19.01
N ALA A 51 -2.67 -0.41 18.14
CA ALA A 51 -2.85 -1.81 18.50
C ALA A 51 -1.88 -2.24 19.60
N ASP A 52 -2.35 -3.17 20.44
CA ASP A 52 -1.55 -3.67 21.55
C ASP A 52 -0.37 -4.49 21.04
N PRO A 53 0.88 -4.06 21.31
CA PRO A 53 2.04 -4.78 20.84
C PRO A 53 2.27 -6.11 21.52
N SER A 54 1.70 -6.34 22.69
CA SER A 54 1.98 -7.55 23.46
C SER A 54 1.45 -8.82 22.84
N ASP A 55 0.44 -8.72 21.97
CA ASP A 55 -0.23 -9.87 21.39
C ASP A 55 0.26 -10.24 20.01
N SER A 56 1.18 -9.48 19.44
CA SER A 56 1.49 -9.61 18.01
C SER A 56 2.84 -10.26 17.72
N GLY A 57 3.64 -10.59 18.74
CA GLY A 57 4.88 -11.34 18.54
C GLY A 57 5.86 -10.69 17.57
N GLY A 58 5.89 -9.37 17.51
CA GLY A 58 6.75 -8.63 16.60
C GLY A 58 6.17 -8.43 15.21
N HIS A 59 5.06 -9.06 14.88
CA HIS A 59 4.45 -8.91 13.56
C HIS A 59 3.83 -7.54 13.36
N ARG A 60 3.34 -6.92 14.44
CA ARG A 60 2.82 -5.57 14.37
C ARG A 60 3.89 -4.58 13.92
N GLU A 61 5.07 -4.68 14.48
CA GLU A 61 6.19 -3.80 14.11
C GLU A 61 6.60 -3.99 12.67
N GLN A 62 6.62 -5.23 12.21
CA GLN A 62 6.91 -5.52 10.80
C GLN A 62 5.82 -4.99 9.89
N ALA A 63 4.56 -5.11 10.30
CA ALA A 63 3.45 -4.58 9.52
C ALA A 63 3.54 -3.05 9.42
N ILE A 64 3.89 -2.37 10.49
CA ILE A 64 4.09 -0.91 10.49
C ILE A 64 5.16 -0.54 9.46
N GLU A 65 6.28 -1.26 9.47
CA GLU A 65 7.37 -1.00 8.54
C GLU A 65 6.93 -1.18 7.10
N MET A 66 6.20 -2.25 6.82
CA MET A 66 5.70 -2.53 5.47
C MET A 66 4.69 -1.50 5.00
N VAL A 67 3.82 -1.04 5.89
CA VAL A 67 2.86 -0.01 5.55
C VAL A 67 3.58 1.31 5.23
N ARG A 68 4.61 1.65 6.00
CA ARG A 68 5.41 2.85 5.72
C ARG A 68 6.07 2.78 4.35
N LEU A 69 6.62 1.62 4.00
CA LEU A 69 7.23 1.44 2.68
C LEU A 69 6.17 1.54 1.58
N ALA A 70 4.99 0.99 1.82
CA ALA A 70 3.89 1.08 0.85
C ALA A 70 3.43 2.51 0.65
N ILE A 71 3.33 3.29 1.72
CA ILE A 71 2.98 4.72 1.64
C ILE A 71 4.02 5.46 0.80
N ASP A 72 5.29 5.18 1.02
CA ASP A 72 6.37 5.81 0.28
C ASP A 72 6.26 5.50 -1.22
N GLU A 73 6.02 4.25 -1.57
CA GLU A 73 5.85 3.85 -2.96
C GLU A 73 4.63 4.51 -3.59
N VAL A 74 3.52 4.59 -2.87
CA VAL A 74 2.32 5.24 -3.39
C VAL A 74 2.60 6.73 -3.62
N ASN A 75 3.29 7.39 -2.71
CA ASN A 75 3.66 8.79 -2.88
C ASN A 75 4.54 9.01 -4.10
N GLN A 76 5.50 8.10 -4.33
CA GLN A 76 6.34 8.19 -5.52
C GLN A 76 5.51 8.01 -6.79
N GLY A 77 4.53 7.12 -6.76
CA GLY A 77 3.62 6.93 -7.89
C GLY A 77 2.76 8.16 -8.17
N ILE A 78 2.28 8.80 -7.12
CA ILE A 78 1.51 10.03 -7.26
C ILE A 78 2.38 11.13 -7.87
N ASP A 79 3.59 11.30 -7.36
CA ASP A 79 4.52 12.30 -7.86
C ASP A 79 4.87 12.04 -9.33
N TYR A 80 5.10 10.79 -9.69
CA TYR A 80 5.38 10.41 -11.07
C TYR A 80 4.21 10.78 -11.97
N ALA A 81 2.99 10.48 -11.56
CA ALA A 81 1.80 10.78 -12.34
C ALA A 81 1.63 12.29 -12.55
N GLU A 82 1.91 13.09 -11.53
CA GLU A 82 1.83 14.55 -11.64
C GLU A 82 2.86 15.10 -12.63
N LEU A 83 4.06 14.53 -12.62
CA LEU A 83 5.12 14.98 -13.51
C LEU A 83 4.90 14.57 -14.97
N HIS A 84 4.07 13.57 -15.21
CA HIS A 84 3.87 13.01 -16.55
C HIS A 84 2.46 13.23 -17.11
N GLN A 85 1.75 14.19 -16.56
CA GLN A 85 0.42 14.56 -17.09
C GLN A 85 0.50 15.32 -18.41
#